data_3be5b67981bfbd7c8d8bc64f47211f68
#
_entry.id   3be5b67981bfbd7c8d8bc64f47211f68
#
_cell.length_a   1.000
_cell.length_b   1.000
_cell.length_c   1.000
_cell.angle_alpha   90.00
_cell.angle_beta   90.00
_cell.angle_gamma   90.00
#
_symmetry.space_group_name_H-M   'P 1'
#
loop_
_entity.id
_entity.type
_entity.pdbx_description
1 polymer ?
#
loop_
_entity_poly.entity_id
_entity_poly.type
_entity_poly.pdbx_seq_one_letter_code
_entity_poly.pdbx_strand_id
1 'polypeptide(L)'
;MDKRIAKLLIAENQRMIQNVEMVKRNISFESHSNYVLVGLRRAGKSYLLYQRAQEMIAQGHLPEEILYFNFEDDRLENLQLSDLDAIKQAYEEMYGHQPIFMLDEIQIIDGWEKFARRLADQKYRVYITGSNAKMLSSEISTTLGGRYMVQPVFPFSFQEYLTAQHISLPAQWEYLQNSDLKRAFLEYFHIGGLPELVIVDNQFKREWLGNLYNKIYFGDLITRYGIRNPLAMKTLIRKLSESVKQPQSYNRLANLVSTVAGKVKQETIVDYLRYIKDTCLVFSTENICAKLQDRMSNQKYYFIDNGFLSLFLFDPETSLLENLVAIHLHEKYGEDLFYYHNNVEVDFCLFEHQCAFQVLYSIKDAATRERELGALNAYQKRYPGSKLFVITMDEEETIELDDLKIEVIPVWKWLLTS
;
A
#
# COMPACT_ATOMS: atom_id res chain seq x y z
N MET A 1 5.53 33.49 -0.86
CA MET A 1 4.25 33.26 -0.14
C MET A 1 3.95 34.43 0.81
N ASP A 2 2.67 34.84 0.94
CA ASP A 2 2.26 35.84 1.95
C ASP A 2 2.18 35.17 3.34
N LYS A 3 2.94 35.72 4.32
CA LYS A 3 2.94 35.22 5.70
C LYS A 3 1.56 35.29 6.38
N ARG A 4 0.67 36.20 5.96
CA ARG A 4 -0.71 36.28 6.49
C ARG A 4 -1.51 35.01 6.12
N ILE A 5 -1.37 34.56 4.88
CA ILE A 5 -2.01 33.30 4.42
C ILE A 5 -1.43 32.11 5.20
N ALA A 6 -0.11 32.07 5.39
CA ALA A 6 0.51 30.98 6.17
C ALA A 6 -0.03 30.94 7.61
N LYS A 7 -0.12 32.11 8.31
CA LYS A 7 -0.66 32.18 9.67
C LYS A 7 -2.11 31.76 9.76
N LEU A 8 -2.93 32.15 8.76
CA LEU A 8 -4.33 31.76 8.69
C LEU A 8 -4.46 30.24 8.54
N LEU A 9 -3.72 29.64 7.60
CA LEU A 9 -3.71 28.19 7.35
C LEU A 9 -3.25 27.41 8.58
N ILE A 10 -2.21 27.86 9.27
CA ILE A 10 -1.73 27.22 10.51
C ILE A 10 -2.86 27.19 11.56
N ALA A 11 -3.51 28.32 11.80
CA ALA A 11 -4.57 28.42 12.81
C ALA A 11 -5.83 27.62 12.44
N GLU A 12 -6.23 27.62 11.17
CA GLU A 12 -7.36 26.82 10.67
C GLU A 12 -7.08 25.33 10.83
N ASN A 13 -5.90 24.89 10.43
CA ASN A 13 -5.51 23.48 10.49
C ASN A 13 -5.40 22.97 11.94
N GLN A 14 -4.89 23.75 12.87
CA GLN A 14 -4.85 23.41 14.29
C GLN A 14 -6.25 23.16 14.86
N ARG A 15 -7.23 23.98 14.49
CA ARG A 15 -8.64 23.78 14.89
C ARG A 15 -9.25 22.54 14.23
N MET A 16 -8.98 22.33 12.94
CA MET A 16 -9.49 21.18 12.19
C MET A 16 -9.00 19.88 12.83
N ILE A 17 -7.70 19.74 13.09
CA ILE A 17 -7.10 18.52 13.64
C ILE A 17 -7.72 18.11 14.98
N GLN A 18 -8.04 19.10 15.84
CA GLN A 18 -8.64 18.79 17.15
C GLN A 18 -10.04 18.19 17.05
N ASN A 19 -10.76 18.46 15.97
CA ASN A 19 -12.19 18.10 15.82
C ASN A 19 -12.43 17.02 14.76
N VAL A 20 -11.43 16.61 13.98
CA VAL A 20 -11.62 15.63 12.92
C VAL A 20 -11.82 14.24 13.51
N GLU A 21 -12.91 13.59 13.10
CA GLU A 21 -13.18 12.19 13.41
C GLU A 21 -12.53 11.29 12.36
N MET A 22 -11.99 10.15 12.79
CA MET A 22 -11.31 9.20 11.91
C MET A 22 -11.31 7.78 12.45
N VAL A 23 -11.16 6.84 11.57
CA VAL A 23 -10.85 5.45 11.94
C VAL A 23 -9.39 5.38 12.35
N LYS A 24 -9.15 4.96 13.59
CA LYS A 24 -7.78 4.82 14.11
C LYS A 24 -7.07 3.67 13.41
N ARG A 25 -5.88 3.96 12.90
CA ARG A 25 -4.98 2.97 12.31
C ARG A 25 -4.08 2.35 13.39
N ASN A 26 -3.82 1.05 13.26
CA ASN A 26 -2.89 0.37 14.17
C ASN A 26 -1.44 0.56 13.70
N ILE A 27 -0.99 1.81 13.66
CA ILE A 27 0.36 2.20 13.28
C ILE A 27 1.01 2.91 14.46
N SER A 28 2.17 2.42 14.89
CA SER A 28 2.94 3.02 15.97
C SER A 28 4.14 3.83 15.42
N PHE A 29 4.41 4.97 16.05
CA PHE A 29 5.54 5.82 15.72
C PHE A 29 6.56 5.81 16.88
N GLU A 30 7.82 5.58 16.55
CA GLU A 30 8.90 5.78 17.51
C GLU A 30 8.94 7.26 17.93
N SER A 31 9.10 7.50 19.24
CA SER A 31 8.88 8.81 19.83
C SER A 31 9.88 9.89 19.43
N HIS A 32 11.07 9.54 18.95
CA HIS A 32 12.15 10.50 18.63
C HIS A 32 12.50 10.57 17.14
N SER A 33 11.88 9.73 16.30
CA SER A 33 12.19 9.65 14.88
C SER A 33 11.32 10.57 14.02
N ASN A 34 11.88 11.01 12.91
CA ASN A 34 11.13 11.67 11.84
C ASN A 34 10.60 10.63 10.86
N TYR A 35 9.50 10.92 10.18
CA TYR A 35 8.83 9.96 9.32
C TYR A 35 8.49 10.53 7.94
N VAL A 36 8.60 9.66 6.94
CA VAL A 36 8.02 9.86 5.61
C VAL A 36 6.92 8.81 5.41
N LEU A 37 5.67 9.27 5.32
CA LEU A 37 4.50 8.44 5.09
C LEU A 37 4.26 8.35 3.59
N VAL A 38 4.37 7.14 3.03
CA VAL A 38 4.25 6.90 1.58
C VAL A 38 3.17 5.87 1.31
N GLY A 39 2.38 6.11 0.30
CA GLY A 39 1.33 5.17 -0.11
C GLY A 39 0.46 5.74 -1.20
N LEU A 40 -0.44 4.90 -1.68
CA LEU A 40 -1.36 5.24 -2.75
C LEU A 40 -2.12 6.55 -2.45
N ARG A 41 -2.47 7.29 -3.49
CA ARG A 41 -3.40 8.42 -3.36
C ARG A 41 -4.72 7.97 -2.71
N ARG A 42 -5.21 8.72 -1.70
CA ARG A 42 -6.42 8.42 -0.90
C ARG A 42 -6.34 7.16 -0.01
N ALA A 43 -5.14 6.65 0.27
CA ALA A 43 -4.94 5.60 1.28
C ALA A 43 -5.05 6.08 2.75
N GLY A 44 -5.27 7.38 3.00
CA GLY A 44 -5.46 7.93 4.34
C GLY A 44 -4.20 8.54 4.97
N LYS A 45 -3.16 8.90 4.20
CA LYS A 45 -1.91 9.49 4.72
C LYS A 45 -2.13 10.75 5.55
N SER A 46 -2.93 11.69 5.06
CA SER A 46 -3.27 12.93 5.77
C SER A 46 -4.00 12.65 7.10
N TYR A 47 -4.93 11.69 7.08
CA TYR A 47 -5.64 11.26 8.31
C TYR A 47 -4.70 10.59 9.31
N LEU A 48 -3.66 9.90 8.85
CA LEU A 48 -2.63 9.36 9.75
C LEU A 48 -1.78 10.47 10.40
N LEU A 49 -1.54 11.60 9.71
CA LEU A 49 -0.95 12.78 10.33
C LEU A 49 -1.90 13.38 11.40
N TYR A 50 -3.20 13.45 11.12
CA TYR A 50 -4.18 13.93 12.11
C TYR A 50 -4.25 13.02 13.33
N GLN A 51 -4.26 11.69 13.12
CA GLN A 51 -4.19 10.71 14.21
C GLN A 51 -2.95 10.96 15.06
N ARG A 52 -1.78 11.10 14.42
CA ARG A 52 -0.53 11.33 15.14
C ARG A 52 -0.55 12.63 15.92
N ALA A 53 -1.10 13.69 15.36
CA ALA A 53 -1.27 14.98 16.04
C ALA A 53 -2.17 14.84 17.28
N GLN A 54 -3.34 14.20 17.15
CA GLN A 54 -4.26 13.96 18.28
C GLN A 54 -3.63 13.07 19.36
N GLU A 55 -2.84 12.07 18.99
CA GLU A 55 -2.08 11.24 19.94
C GLU A 55 -1.06 12.07 20.72
N MET A 56 -0.33 12.98 20.06
CA MET A 56 0.62 13.88 20.71
C MET A 56 -0.08 14.85 21.67
N ILE A 57 -1.20 15.41 21.26
CA ILE A 57 -2.02 16.29 22.12
C ILE A 57 -2.52 15.51 23.35
N ALA A 58 -2.99 14.28 23.18
CA ALA A 58 -3.39 13.40 24.28
C ALA A 58 -2.22 13.02 25.22
N GLN A 59 -0.97 13.05 24.72
CA GLN A 59 0.26 12.84 25.49
C GLN A 59 0.75 14.13 26.21
N GLY A 60 0.06 15.26 26.03
CA GLY A 60 0.35 16.50 26.74
C GLY A 60 0.99 17.60 25.90
N HIS A 61 1.17 17.42 24.59
CA HIS A 61 1.57 18.49 23.69
C HIS A 61 0.43 19.51 23.52
N LEU A 62 0.80 20.78 23.36
CA LEU A 62 -0.18 21.82 23.06
C LEU A 62 -0.60 21.73 21.57
N PRO A 63 -1.87 21.97 21.22
CA PRO A 63 -2.29 22.03 19.82
C PRO A 63 -1.49 23.05 18.98
N GLU A 64 -1.05 24.14 19.62
CA GLU A 64 -0.22 25.20 19.04
C GLU A 64 1.18 24.70 18.65
N GLU A 65 1.69 23.63 19.27
CA GLU A 65 2.97 23.01 18.90
C GLU A 65 2.90 22.30 17.55
N ILE A 66 1.70 21.93 17.07
CA ILE A 66 1.51 21.23 15.81
C ILE A 66 1.46 22.24 14.66
N LEU A 67 2.45 22.19 13.78
CA LEU A 67 2.44 22.90 12.50
C LEU A 67 2.06 21.91 11.40
N TYR A 68 0.77 21.74 11.14
CA TYR A 68 0.29 21.01 9.96
C TYR A 68 0.14 21.94 8.78
N PHE A 69 0.65 21.53 7.62
CA PHE A 69 0.58 22.31 6.39
C PHE A 69 0.37 21.40 5.18
N ASN A 70 -0.74 21.59 4.47
CA ASN A 70 -1.06 20.86 3.26
C ASN A 70 -0.65 21.69 2.03
N PHE A 71 0.26 21.15 1.23
CA PHE A 71 0.78 21.83 0.04
C PHE A 71 -0.13 21.70 -1.20
N GLU A 72 -1.21 20.88 -1.14
CA GLU A 72 -2.28 20.85 -2.15
C GLU A 72 -3.39 21.90 -1.91
N ASP A 73 -3.28 22.78 -0.89
CA ASP A 73 -4.26 23.84 -0.63
C ASP A 73 -4.27 24.85 -1.80
N ASP A 74 -5.44 25.13 -2.36
CA ASP A 74 -5.63 26.00 -3.53
C ASP A 74 -5.25 27.47 -3.31
N ARG A 75 -5.11 27.89 -2.06
CA ARG A 75 -4.60 29.23 -1.67
C ARG A 75 -3.07 29.34 -1.83
N LEU A 76 -2.37 28.25 -2.14
CA LEU A 76 -0.92 28.12 -2.21
C LEU A 76 -0.45 27.98 -3.65
N GLU A 77 -0.70 28.97 -4.49
CA GLU A 77 -0.25 28.97 -5.87
C GLU A 77 1.26 29.20 -6.00
N ASN A 78 1.91 28.44 -6.89
CA ASN A 78 3.31 28.64 -7.32
C ASN A 78 4.36 28.66 -6.18
N LEU A 79 4.19 27.83 -5.15
CA LEU A 79 5.14 27.70 -4.05
C LEU A 79 6.53 27.26 -4.54
N GLN A 80 7.56 27.89 -3.98
CA GLN A 80 8.96 27.57 -4.21
C GLN A 80 9.63 27.12 -2.91
N LEU A 81 10.82 26.56 -3.02
CA LEU A 81 11.61 26.08 -1.88
C LEU A 81 11.83 27.19 -0.82
N SER A 82 12.00 28.46 -1.24
CA SER A 82 12.15 29.61 -0.33
C SER A 82 10.91 29.90 0.52
N ASP A 83 9.73 29.47 0.06
CA ASP A 83 8.47 29.70 0.80
C ASP A 83 8.34 28.79 2.03
N LEU A 84 9.04 27.65 2.04
CA LEU A 84 9.08 26.77 3.21
C LEU A 84 9.68 27.47 4.44
N ASP A 85 10.68 28.32 4.25
CA ASP A 85 11.23 29.15 5.34
C ASP A 85 10.25 30.22 5.77
N ALA A 86 9.45 30.79 4.87
CA ALA A 86 8.41 31.74 5.20
C ALA A 86 7.29 31.15 6.07
N ILE A 87 6.93 29.86 5.84
CA ILE A 87 5.97 29.12 6.68
C ILE A 87 6.53 28.97 8.11
N LYS A 88 7.80 28.54 8.23
CA LYS A 88 8.47 28.42 9.53
C LYS A 88 8.51 29.76 10.26
N GLN A 89 8.90 30.83 9.59
CA GLN A 89 8.91 32.19 10.17
C GLN A 89 7.52 32.68 10.58
N ALA A 90 6.47 32.37 9.77
CA ALA A 90 5.11 32.75 10.13
C ALA A 90 4.67 32.07 11.44
N TYR A 91 5.04 30.79 11.65
CA TYR A 91 4.80 30.07 12.89
C TYR A 91 5.57 30.72 14.07
N GLU A 92 6.87 30.99 13.91
CA GLU A 92 7.72 31.59 14.94
C GLU A 92 7.22 32.98 15.36
N GLU A 93 6.59 33.72 14.44
CA GLU A 93 5.94 35.00 14.75
C GLU A 93 4.61 34.86 15.53
N MET A 94 3.95 33.68 15.47
CA MET A 94 2.71 33.37 16.20
C MET A 94 3.00 32.81 17.58
N TYR A 95 4.02 31.97 17.69
CA TYR A 95 4.28 31.16 18.88
C TYR A 95 5.76 31.21 19.27
N GLY A 96 6.04 31.26 20.57
CA GLY A 96 7.41 31.32 21.10
C GLY A 96 8.12 29.99 21.31
N HIS A 97 7.60 28.91 20.75
CA HIS A 97 8.15 27.57 20.92
C HIS A 97 8.42 26.85 19.57
N GLN A 98 9.14 25.75 19.64
CA GLN A 98 9.56 24.97 18.46
C GLN A 98 8.38 24.13 17.92
N PRO A 99 8.06 24.21 16.60
CA PRO A 99 6.99 23.42 16.03
C PRO A 99 7.35 21.94 15.84
N ILE A 100 6.32 21.11 15.90
CA ILE A 100 6.31 19.76 15.32
C ILE A 100 5.76 19.89 13.91
N PHE A 101 6.58 19.63 12.91
CA PHE A 101 6.17 19.76 11.51
C PHE A 101 5.37 18.54 11.02
N MET A 102 4.21 18.78 10.43
CA MET A 102 3.41 17.82 9.71
C MET A 102 3.15 18.34 8.30
N LEU A 103 3.98 17.94 7.35
CA LEU A 103 4.06 18.48 6.00
C LEU A 103 3.38 17.53 5.02
N ASP A 104 2.17 17.86 4.60
CA ASP A 104 1.32 17.01 3.79
C ASP A 104 1.49 17.31 2.30
N GLU A 105 1.77 16.27 1.49
CA GLU A 105 2.01 16.32 0.03
C GLU A 105 3.16 17.28 -0.36
N ILE A 106 4.25 17.34 0.45
CA ILE A 106 5.37 18.28 0.27
C ILE A 106 6.14 18.08 -1.06
N GLN A 107 6.04 16.91 -1.69
CA GLN A 107 6.72 16.61 -2.96
C GLN A 107 6.24 17.49 -4.14
N ILE A 108 5.22 18.30 -3.94
CA ILE A 108 4.81 19.34 -4.90
C ILE A 108 5.90 20.39 -5.07
N ILE A 109 6.72 20.62 -4.04
CA ILE A 109 7.79 21.61 -4.06
C ILE A 109 9.12 20.96 -4.44
N ASP A 110 9.70 21.37 -5.58
CA ASP A 110 10.99 20.87 -5.99
C ASP A 110 12.09 21.22 -4.96
N GLY A 111 12.92 20.23 -4.61
CA GLY A 111 14.02 20.41 -3.66
C GLY A 111 13.59 20.40 -2.18
N TRP A 112 12.36 20.02 -1.86
CA TRP A 112 11.82 19.92 -0.50
C TRP A 112 12.70 19.09 0.44
N GLU A 113 13.37 18.08 -0.08
CA GLU A 113 14.25 17.16 0.67
C GLU A 113 15.41 17.89 1.37
N LYS A 114 15.88 19.01 0.79
CA LYS A 114 16.91 19.87 1.40
C LYS A 114 16.38 20.59 2.62
N PHE A 115 15.14 21.05 2.56
CA PHE A 115 14.47 21.68 3.70
C PHE A 115 14.20 20.66 4.80
N ALA A 116 13.65 19.50 4.46
CA ALA A 116 13.39 18.41 5.38
C ALA A 116 14.68 17.95 6.10
N ARG A 117 15.77 17.76 5.35
CA ARG A 117 17.08 17.44 5.93
C ARG A 117 17.53 18.48 6.94
N ARG A 118 17.44 19.77 6.58
CA ARG A 118 17.81 20.88 7.47
C ARG A 118 16.98 20.91 8.76
N LEU A 119 15.67 20.66 8.67
CA LEU A 119 14.83 20.55 9.87
C LEU A 119 15.29 19.41 10.80
N ALA A 120 15.58 18.24 10.24
CA ALA A 120 16.09 17.11 11.03
C ALA A 120 17.47 17.41 11.66
N ASP A 121 18.38 18.08 10.94
CA ASP A 121 19.69 18.52 11.47
C ASP A 121 19.53 19.53 12.63
N GLN A 122 18.50 20.36 12.57
CA GLN A 122 18.12 21.32 13.62
C GLN A 122 17.30 20.66 14.76
N LYS A 123 17.13 19.35 14.74
CA LYS A 123 16.40 18.57 15.76
C LYS A 123 14.90 18.87 15.87
N TYR A 124 14.29 19.33 14.78
CA TYR A 124 12.84 19.39 14.70
C TYR A 124 12.26 17.97 14.58
N ARG A 125 11.06 17.79 15.12
CA ARG A 125 10.21 16.62 14.85
C ARG A 125 9.45 16.87 13.56
N VAL A 126 9.56 15.93 12.60
CA VAL A 126 9.02 16.13 11.25
C VAL A 126 8.32 14.86 10.76
N TYR A 127 7.08 15.02 10.36
CA TYR A 127 6.28 14.02 9.66
C TYR A 127 5.94 14.54 8.27
N ILE A 128 6.19 13.75 7.25
CA ILE A 128 6.03 14.16 5.85
C ILE A 128 5.13 13.13 5.17
N THR A 129 4.22 13.56 4.30
CA THR A 129 3.49 12.64 3.43
C THR A 129 3.82 12.89 1.98
N GLY A 130 3.61 11.84 1.18
CA GLY A 130 3.61 11.92 -0.27
C GLY A 130 2.94 10.74 -0.94
N SER A 131 2.26 11.03 -2.04
CA SER A 131 1.55 10.04 -2.85
C SER A 131 2.43 9.35 -3.90
N ASN A 132 3.76 9.36 -3.70
CA ASN A 132 4.71 8.80 -4.65
C ASN A 132 5.83 8.05 -3.93
N ALA A 133 5.99 6.75 -4.23
CA ALA A 133 7.10 5.95 -3.72
C ALA A 133 8.47 6.42 -4.23
N LYS A 134 8.52 7.33 -5.23
CA LYS A 134 9.78 8.02 -5.58
C LYS A 134 10.38 8.75 -4.38
N MET A 135 9.56 9.14 -3.38
CA MET A 135 10.07 9.66 -2.10
C MET A 135 10.96 8.66 -1.34
N LEU A 136 10.89 7.38 -1.69
CA LEU A 136 11.75 6.30 -1.20
C LEU A 136 12.96 6.04 -2.10
N SER A 137 13.09 6.78 -3.22
CA SER A 137 14.22 6.60 -4.13
C SER A 137 15.56 6.79 -3.42
N SER A 138 16.59 6.12 -3.93
CA SER A 138 17.95 6.24 -3.40
C SER A 138 18.45 7.70 -3.35
N GLU A 139 18.01 8.55 -4.29
CA GLU A 139 18.37 9.97 -4.33
C GLU A 139 17.79 10.74 -3.12
N ILE A 140 16.50 10.53 -2.83
CA ILE A 140 15.83 11.18 -1.69
C ILE A 140 16.33 10.59 -0.38
N SER A 141 16.44 9.26 -0.30
CA SER A 141 17.01 8.57 0.86
C SER A 141 18.43 9.03 1.16
N THR A 142 19.26 9.21 0.13
CA THR A 142 20.62 9.77 0.27
C THR A 142 20.59 11.22 0.74
N THR A 143 19.70 12.06 0.18
CA THR A 143 19.57 13.46 0.58
C THR A 143 19.07 13.60 2.02
N LEU A 144 18.07 12.81 2.41
CA LEU A 144 17.58 12.77 3.78
C LEU A 144 18.59 12.15 4.76
N GLY A 145 19.54 11.34 4.24
CA GLY A 145 20.69 10.84 4.97
C GLY A 145 20.34 10.00 6.20
N GLY A 146 19.34 9.11 6.10
CA GLY A 146 18.93 8.22 7.19
C GLY A 146 18.29 8.91 8.41
N ARG A 147 17.83 10.18 8.25
CA ARG A 147 17.20 10.96 9.33
C ARG A 147 15.71 10.72 9.45
N TYR A 148 15.12 10.00 8.52
CA TYR A 148 13.69 9.73 8.43
C TYR A 148 13.46 8.23 8.32
N MET A 149 12.52 7.74 9.10
CA MET A 149 11.97 6.39 8.94
C MET A 149 10.86 6.44 7.89
N VAL A 150 10.76 5.37 7.11
CA VAL A 150 9.68 5.21 6.13
C VAL A 150 8.53 4.48 6.77
N GLN A 151 7.32 5.02 6.64
CA GLN A 151 6.09 4.37 7.03
C GLN A 151 5.20 4.18 5.80
N PRO A 152 5.10 2.96 5.24
CA PRO A 152 4.12 2.66 4.22
C PRO A 152 2.69 2.81 4.77
N VAL A 153 1.80 3.39 3.95
CA VAL A 153 0.39 3.58 4.28
C VAL A 153 -0.45 2.87 3.22
N PHE A 154 -1.03 1.75 3.62
CA PHE A 154 -1.92 0.93 2.79
C PHE A 154 -3.37 1.42 2.89
N PRO A 155 -4.28 1.05 1.95
CA PRO A 155 -5.71 1.07 2.19
C PRO A 155 -6.08 0.37 3.50
N PHE A 156 -7.30 0.50 3.98
CA PHE A 156 -7.71 -0.19 5.20
C PHE A 156 -7.50 -1.70 5.11
N SER A 157 -6.94 -2.30 6.16
CA SER A 157 -7.02 -3.73 6.39
C SER A 157 -8.48 -4.15 6.60
N PHE A 158 -8.78 -5.45 6.52
CA PHE A 158 -10.16 -5.90 6.75
C PHE A 158 -10.66 -5.56 8.16
N GLN A 159 -9.79 -5.62 9.16
CA GLN A 159 -10.13 -5.20 10.52
C GLN A 159 -10.45 -3.71 10.62
N GLU A 160 -9.67 -2.84 9.98
CA GLU A 160 -9.92 -1.40 9.92
C GLU A 160 -11.20 -1.09 9.14
N TYR A 161 -11.46 -1.82 8.05
CA TYR A 161 -12.68 -1.73 7.28
C TYR A 161 -13.93 -2.07 8.13
N LEU A 162 -13.89 -3.15 8.92
CA LEU A 162 -14.98 -3.49 9.85
C LEU A 162 -15.19 -2.39 10.89
N THR A 163 -14.11 -1.84 11.44
CA THR A 163 -14.18 -0.71 12.38
C THR A 163 -14.84 0.51 11.73
N ALA A 164 -14.49 0.83 10.49
CA ALA A 164 -15.06 1.93 9.72
C ALA A 164 -16.56 1.72 9.42
N GLN A 165 -16.98 0.47 9.26
CA GLN A 165 -18.39 0.07 9.08
C GLN A 165 -19.15 -0.06 10.41
N HIS A 166 -18.52 0.24 11.55
CA HIS A 166 -19.09 0.04 12.90
C HIS A 166 -19.52 -1.41 13.19
N ILE A 167 -18.85 -2.38 12.54
CA ILE A 167 -19.09 -3.81 12.77
C ILE A 167 -18.17 -4.29 13.88
N SER A 168 -18.76 -4.63 15.04
CA SER A 168 -18.03 -5.19 16.16
C SER A 168 -17.93 -6.71 16.05
N LEU A 169 -16.74 -7.26 16.27
CA LEU A 169 -16.55 -8.70 16.35
C LEU A 169 -16.88 -9.16 17.78
N PRO A 170 -17.87 -10.08 17.99
CA PRO A 170 -18.13 -10.65 19.30
C PRO A 170 -16.98 -11.54 19.77
N ALA A 171 -16.83 -11.77 21.07
CA ALA A 171 -15.70 -12.50 21.66
C ALA A 171 -15.47 -13.92 21.10
N GLN A 172 -16.47 -14.52 20.47
CA GLN A 172 -16.40 -15.85 19.86
C GLN A 172 -16.74 -15.80 18.35
N TRP A 173 -16.39 -14.70 17.68
CA TRP A 173 -16.71 -14.47 16.27
C TRP A 173 -16.22 -15.59 15.33
N GLU A 174 -15.14 -16.26 15.70
CA GLU A 174 -14.52 -17.36 14.91
C GLU A 174 -15.47 -18.55 14.72
N TYR A 175 -16.40 -18.76 15.65
CA TYR A 175 -17.33 -19.89 15.64
C TYR A 175 -18.76 -19.49 15.23
N LEU A 176 -19.02 -18.20 15.00
CA LEU A 176 -20.34 -17.71 14.68
C LEU A 176 -20.51 -17.53 13.17
N GLN A 177 -21.61 -18.07 12.65
CA GLN A 177 -22.06 -17.73 11.28
C GLN A 177 -22.65 -16.31 11.31
N ASN A 178 -21.77 -15.30 11.20
CA ASN A 178 -22.19 -13.91 11.18
C ASN A 178 -22.43 -13.45 9.75
N SER A 179 -23.70 -13.24 9.38
CA SER A 179 -24.10 -12.79 8.05
C SER A 179 -23.55 -11.40 7.71
N ASP A 180 -23.42 -10.51 8.71
CA ASP A 180 -22.90 -9.15 8.50
C ASP A 180 -21.40 -9.16 8.24
N LEU A 181 -20.66 -10.01 8.96
CA LEU A 181 -19.23 -10.22 8.72
C LEU A 181 -18.98 -10.77 7.31
N LYS A 182 -19.74 -11.77 6.87
CA LYS A 182 -19.60 -12.34 5.52
C LYS A 182 -19.96 -11.33 4.44
N ARG A 183 -21.03 -10.55 4.63
CA ARG A 183 -21.41 -9.49 3.70
C ARG A 183 -20.33 -8.42 3.61
N ALA A 184 -19.81 -7.94 4.74
CA ALA A 184 -18.73 -6.97 4.80
C ALA A 184 -17.45 -7.51 4.16
N PHE A 185 -17.13 -8.80 4.37
CA PHE A 185 -15.99 -9.42 3.73
C PHE A 185 -16.15 -9.47 2.21
N LEU A 186 -17.28 -9.91 1.67
CA LEU A 186 -17.51 -9.95 0.23
C LEU A 186 -17.43 -8.56 -0.41
N GLU A 187 -17.93 -7.54 0.27
CA GLU A 187 -17.81 -6.17 -0.19
C GLU A 187 -16.33 -5.72 -0.21
N TYR A 188 -15.61 -5.89 0.90
CA TYR A 188 -14.20 -5.60 1.00
C TYR A 188 -13.37 -6.37 -0.05
N PHE A 189 -13.69 -7.64 -0.27
CA PHE A 189 -13.02 -8.51 -1.24
C PHE A 189 -13.09 -7.98 -2.68
N HIS A 190 -14.26 -7.42 -3.09
CA HIS A 190 -14.45 -6.92 -4.46
C HIS A 190 -14.13 -5.44 -4.64
N ILE A 191 -14.39 -4.62 -3.61
CA ILE A 191 -14.29 -3.15 -3.69
C ILE A 191 -12.97 -2.63 -3.11
N GLY A 192 -12.31 -3.44 -2.28
CA GLY A 192 -11.05 -3.06 -1.64
C GLY A 192 -11.23 -2.28 -0.33
N GLY A 193 -10.12 -1.74 0.18
CA GLY A 193 -10.02 -1.08 1.48
C GLY A 193 -9.80 0.43 1.41
N LEU A 194 -10.02 1.11 0.28
CA LEU A 194 -9.85 2.56 0.23
C LEU A 194 -10.81 3.26 1.21
N PRO A 195 -10.30 4.10 2.14
CA PRO A 195 -11.10 4.66 3.24
C PRO A 195 -12.39 5.37 2.82
N GLU A 196 -12.33 6.15 1.74
CA GLU A 196 -13.50 6.91 1.26
C GLU A 196 -14.63 6.01 0.74
N LEU A 197 -14.31 4.77 0.28
CA LEU A 197 -15.34 3.85 -0.22
C LEU A 197 -16.27 3.31 0.87
N VAL A 198 -15.87 3.44 2.14
CA VAL A 198 -16.72 3.04 3.27
C VAL A 198 -18.01 3.86 3.34
N ILE A 199 -17.93 5.15 2.99
CA ILE A 199 -19.05 6.10 3.08
C ILE A 199 -19.77 6.33 1.73
N VAL A 200 -19.23 5.81 0.64
CA VAL A 200 -19.84 5.90 -0.69
C VAL A 200 -20.93 4.84 -0.85
N ASP A 201 -22.10 5.23 -1.36
CA ASP A 201 -23.17 4.27 -1.67
C ASP A 201 -22.71 3.19 -2.65
N ASN A 202 -23.10 1.94 -2.43
CA ASN A 202 -22.63 0.78 -3.18
C ASN A 202 -22.77 0.92 -4.70
N GLN A 203 -23.84 1.53 -5.17
CA GLN A 203 -24.08 1.75 -6.60
C GLN A 203 -23.04 2.66 -7.27
N PHE A 204 -22.36 3.53 -6.51
CA PHE A 204 -21.37 4.50 -7.02
C PHE A 204 -19.92 4.08 -6.77
N LYS A 205 -19.65 3.05 -5.96
CA LYS A 205 -18.28 2.65 -5.58
C LYS A 205 -17.40 2.33 -6.79
N ARG A 206 -17.93 1.60 -7.77
CA ARG A 206 -17.19 1.26 -9.00
C ARG A 206 -16.87 2.50 -9.85
N GLU A 207 -17.80 3.44 -9.96
CA GLU A 207 -17.58 4.71 -10.67
C GLU A 207 -16.52 5.54 -9.95
N TRP A 208 -16.62 5.63 -8.63
CA TRP A 208 -15.62 6.34 -7.80
C TRP A 208 -14.22 5.76 -7.97
N LEU A 209 -14.07 4.43 -7.93
CA LEU A 209 -12.79 3.74 -8.20
C LEU A 209 -12.26 4.06 -9.60
N GLY A 210 -13.11 4.04 -10.60
CA GLY A 210 -12.75 4.39 -11.98
C GLY A 210 -12.25 5.84 -12.08
N ASN A 211 -12.88 6.77 -11.40
CA ASN A 211 -12.47 8.17 -11.35
C ASN A 211 -11.11 8.34 -10.65
N LEU A 212 -10.88 7.65 -9.53
CA LEU A 212 -9.59 7.67 -8.85
C LEU A 212 -8.49 7.02 -9.72
N TYR A 213 -8.77 5.88 -10.36
CA TYR A 213 -7.85 5.28 -11.32
C TYR A 213 -7.48 6.24 -12.44
N ASN A 214 -8.45 6.93 -13.02
CA ASN A 214 -8.19 7.91 -14.07
C ASN A 214 -7.31 9.07 -13.58
N LYS A 215 -7.52 9.54 -12.35
CA LYS A 215 -6.65 10.57 -11.75
C LYS A 215 -5.21 10.08 -11.58
N ILE A 216 -5.00 8.85 -11.10
CA ILE A 216 -3.67 8.23 -10.99
C ILE A 216 -3.07 8.06 -12.39
N TYR A 217 -3.84 7.52 -13.33
CA TYR A 217 -3.37 7.24 -14.68
C TYR A 217 -2.94 8.52 -15.41
N PHE A 218 -3.82 9.53 -15.50
CA PHE A 218 -3.51 10.75 -16.24
C PHE A 218 -2.57 11.68 -15.47
N GLY A 219 -2.80 11.90 -14.19
CA GLY A 219 -2.02 12.83 -13.35
C GLY A 219 -0.69 12.25 -12.92
N ASP A 220 -0.74 11.12 -12.22
CA ASP A 220 0.44 10.59 -11.54
C ASP A 220 1.32 9.73 -12.47
N LEU A 221 0.80 9.18 -13.58
CA LEU A 221 1.58 8.45 -14.58
C LEU A 221 1.86 9.31 -15.83
N ILE A 222 0.84 9.60 -16.63
CA ILE A 222 1.04 10.19 -17.97
C ILE A 222 1.69 11.57 -17.85
N THR A 223 1.10 12.48 -17.10
CA THR A 223 1.57 13.87 -16.99
C THR A 223 2.90 13.95 -16.24
N ARG A 224 2.99 13.31 -15.06
CA ARG A 224 4.19 13.39 -14.21
C ARG A 224 5.45 12.87 -14.89
N TYR A 225 5.37 11.74 -15.61
CA TYR A 225 6.52 11.13 -16.28
C TYR A 225 6.64 11.49 -17.77
N GLY A 226 5.77 12.35 -18.30
CA GLY A 226 5.80 12.76 -19.70
C GLY A 226 5.66 11.60 -20.66
N ILE A 227 4.79 10.63 -20.37
CA ILE A 227 4.65 9.40 -21.14
C ILE A 227 4.12 9.69 -22.53
N ARG A 228 4.94 9.40 -23.56
CA ARG A 228 4.61 9.67 -24.96
C ARG A 228 3.66 8.63 -25.59
N ASN A 229 3.58 7.42 -25.03
CA ASN A 229 2.68 6.37 -25.51
C ASN A 229 1.71 5.94 -24.40
N PRO A 230 0.62 6.71 -24.17
CA PRO A 230 -0.39 6.38 -23.17
C PRO A 230 -1.05 5.01 -23.41
N LEU A 231 -1.25 4.61 -24.68
CA LEU A 231 -1.84 3.32 -25.02
C LEU A 231 -0.96 2.15 -24.53
N ALA A 232 0.37 2.27 -24.67
CA ALA A 232 1.29 1.26 -24.16
C ALA A 232 1.22 1.15 -22.63
N MET A 233 1.16 2.27 -21.92
CA MET A 233 0.99 2.28 -20.45
C MET A 233 -0.33 1.63 -20.03
N LYS A 234 -1.45 2.01 -20.67
CA LYS A 234 -2.76 1.42 -20.40
C LYS A 234 -2.79 -0.08 -20.65
N THR A 235 -2.20 -0.51 -21.79
CA THR A 235 -2.11 -1.94 -22.13
C THR A 235 -1.25 -2.70 -21.14
N LEU A 236 -0.13 -2.12 -20.67
CA LEU A 236 0.72 -2.74 -19.65
C LEU A 236 -0.05 -2.96 -18.35
N ILE A 237 -0.73 -1.94 -17.80
CA ILE A 237 -1.52 -2.07 -16.56
C ILE A 237 -2.57 -3.18 -16.72
N ARG A 238 -3.26 -3.22 -17.87
CA ARG A 238 -4.24 -4.28 -18.14
C ARG A 238 -3.59 -5.67 -18.21
N LYS A 239 -2.40 -5.78 -18.84
CA LYS A 239 -1.68 -7.07 -18.87
C LYS A 239 -1.22 -7.52 -17.49
N LEU A 240 -0.81 -6.60 -16.63
CA LEU A 240 -0.50 -6.91 -15.22
C LEU A 240 -1.73 -7.44 -14.49
N SER A 241 -2.92 -6.83 -14.66
CA SER A 241 -4.15 -7.31 -14.01
C SER A 241 -4.56 -8.71 -14.48
N GLU A 242 -4.44 -9.00 -15.77
CA GLU A 242 -4.74 -10.32 -16.33
C GLU A 242 -3.74 -11.42 -15.90
N SER A 243 -2.57 -11.04 -15.40
CA SER A 243 -1.47 -11.96 -15.06
C SER A 243 -1.04 -11.93 -13.58
N VAL A 244 -1.90 -11.48 -12.69
CA VAL A 244 -1.61 -11.34 -11.24
C VAL A 244 -0.97 -12.60 -10.66
N LYS A 245 -1.46 -13.78 -11.02
CA LYS A 245 -0.98 -15.07 -10.49
C LYS A 245 0.28 -15.62 -11.19
N GLN A 246 0.83 -14.93 -12.18
CA GLN A 246 1.88 -15.48 -13.04
C GLN A 246 3.10 -14.58 -13.09
N PRO A 247 4.32 -15.14 -13.01
CA PRO A 247 5.53 -14.38 -13.24
C PRO A 247 5.56 -13.78 -14.64
N GLN A 248 6.00 -12.54 -14.76
CA GLN A 248 6.08 -11.82 -16.02
C GLN A 248 7.49 -11.33 -16.26
N SER A 249 8.10 -11.77 -17.39
CA SER A 249 9.37 -11.22 -17.81
C SER A 249 9.19 -9.94 -18.63
N TYR A 250 10.17 -9.04 -18.55
CA TYR A 250 10.16 -7.78 -19.29
C TYR A 250 10.00 -7.98 -20.81
N ASN A 251 10.66 -9.01 -21.37
CA ASN A 251 10.54 -9.36 -22.79
C ASN A 251 9.12 -9.79 -23.16
N ARG A 252 8.49 -10.64 -22.30
CA ARG A 252 7.11 -11.09 -22.52
C ARG A 252 6.14 -9.91 -22.49
N LEU A 253 6.28 -9.02 -21.51
CA LEU A 253 5.46 -7.81 -21.41
C LEU A 253 5.67 -6.88 -22.60
N ALA A 254 6.93 -6.67 -23.05
CA ALA A 254 7.23 -5.85 -24.22
C ALA A 254 6.56 -6.39 -25.48
N ASN A 255 6.62 -7.70 -25.70
CA ASN A 255 5.97 -8.36 -26.83
C ASN A 255 4.44 -8.20 -26.76
N LEU A 256 3.81 -8.49 -25.60
CA LEU A 256 2.37 -8.39 -25.42
C LEU A 256 1.87 -6.95 -25.61
N VAL A 257 2.57 -5.96 -25.06
CA VAL A 257 2.19 -4.56 -25.22
C VAL A 257 2.38 -4.11 -26.68
N SER A 258 3.42 -4.58 -27.34
CA SER A 258 3.69 -4.24 -28.75
C SER A 258 2.62 -4.73 -29.72
N THR A 259 1.87 -5.77 -29.39
CA THR A 259 0.74 -6.23 -30.25
C THR A 259 -0.39 -5.23 -30.36
N VAL A 260 -0.54 -4.34 -29.36
CA VAL A 260 -1.65 -3.38 -29.28
C VAL A 260 -1.18 -1.94 -29.50
N ALA A 261 -0.04 -1.57 -28.91
CA ALA A 261 0.41 -0.18 -28.82
C ALA A 261 1.54 0.19 -29.79
N GLY A 262 1.84 -0.70 -30.77
CA GLY A 262 2.99 -0.55 -31.65
C GLY A 262 4.29 -0.98 -30.96
N LYS A 263 5.42 -0.92 -31.65
CA LYS A 263 6.72 -1.41 -31.14
C LYS A 263 7.14 -0.71 -29.85
N VAL A 264 7.21 -1.46 -28.77
CA VAL A 264 7.67 -1.02 -27.43
C VAL A 264 8.92 -1.81 -27.06
N LYS A 265 9.99 -1.10 -26.67
CA LYS A 265 11.24 -1.74 -26.25
C LYS A 265 11.15 -2.24 -24.80
N GLN A 266 12.00 -3.22 -24.47
CA GLN A 266 12.10 -3.75 -23.12
C GLN A 266 12.44 -2.67 -22.08
N GLU A 267 13.36 -1.75 -22.41
CA GLU A 267 13.77 -0.66 -21.52
C GLU A 267 12.57 0.24 -21.17
N THR A 268 11.69 0.50 -22.14
CA THR A 268 10.46 1.28 -21.92
C THR A 268 9.51 0.54 -20.96
N ILE A 269 9.41 -0.78 -21.04
CA ILE A 269 8.60 -1.58 -20.09
C ILE A 269 9.19 -1.50 -18.69
N VAL A 270 10.51 -1.60 -18.54
CA VAL A 270 11.19 -1.44 -17.23
C VAL A 270 10.87 -0.08 -16.62
N ASP A 271 10.98 1.00 -17.40
CA ASP A 271 10.63 2.35 -16.93
C ASP A 271 9.15 2.45 -16.54
N TYR A 272 8.25 1.91 -17.37
CA TYR A 272 6.81 1.97 -17.09
C TYR A 272 6.43 1.16 -15.84
N LEU A 273 7.03 0.00 -15.64
CA LEU A 273 6.83 -0.79 -14.40
C LEU A 273 7.31 -0.02 -13.16
N ARG A 274 8.47 0.65 -13.26
CA ARG A 274 8.96 1.52 -12.19
C ARG A 274 7.96 2.65 -11.91
N TYR A 275 7.46 3.35 -12.93
CA TYR A 275 6.48 4.43 -12.75
C TYR A 275 5.18 3.95 -12.11
N ILE A 276 4.67 2.76 -12.50
CA ILE A 276 3.47 2.19 -11.89
C ILE A 276 3.74 1.85 -10.41
N LYS A 277 4.89 1.27 -10.07
CA LYS A 277 5.30 1.03 -8.67
C LYS A 277 5.45 2.34 -7.90
N ASP A 278 6.03 3.36 -8.50
CA ASP A 278 6.20 4.69 -7.89
C ASP A 278 4.85 5.34 -7.52
N THR A 279 3.76 5.04 -8.24
CA THR A 279 2.41 5.50 -7.84
C THR A 279 1.79 4.66 -6.72
N CYS A 280 2.48 3.64 -6.22
CA CYS A 280 1.94 2.66 -5.28
C CYS A 280 0.69 1.93 -5.80
N LEU A 281 0.47 1.86 -7.11
CA LEU A 281 -0.68 1.12 -7.68
C LEU A 281 -0.43 -0.38 -7.67
N VAL A 282 0.82 -0.79 -7.87
CA VAL A 282 1.25 -2.20 -7.84
C VAL A 282 2.54 -2.37 -7.04
N PHE A 283 2.72 -3.56 -6.49
CA PHE A 283 3.99 -4.04 -5.96
C PHE A 283 4.36 -5.37 -6.63
N SER A 284 5.54 -5.89 -6.35
CA SER A 284 5.98 -7.16 -6.96
C SER A 284 6.68 -8.05 -5.95
N THR A 285 6.62 -9.35 -6.21
CA THR A 285 7.36 -10.36 -5.47
C THR A 285 8.35 -11.07 -6.39
N GLU A 286 9.42 -11.59 -5.80
CA GLU A 286 10.52 -12.26 -6.48
C GLU A 286 10.54 -13.75 -6.21
N ASN A 287 11.10 -14.54 -7.13
CA ASN A 287 11.32 -15.96 -6.88
C ASN A 287 12.54 -16.15 -5.97
N ILE A 288 12.32 -16.67 -4.77
CA ILE A 288 13.39 -16.88 -3.79
C ILE A 288 14.50 -17.82 -4.31
N CYS A 289 14.16 -18.75 -5.21
CA CYS A 289 15.11 -19.73 -5.78
C CYS A 289 15.87 -19.24 -7.00
N ALA A 290 15.43 -18.13 -7.61
CA ALA A 290 16.05 -17.65 -8.84
C ALA A 290 17.40 -16.96 -8.59
N LYS A 291 18.25 -16.92 -9.61
CA LYS A 291 19.46 -16.10 -9.59
C LYS A 291 19.07 -14.62 -9.62
N LEU A 292 19.94 -13.74 -9.13
CA LEU A 292 19.66 -12.29 -9.02
C LEU A 292 19.11 -11.67 -10.30
N GLN A 293 19.69 -12.01 -11.45
CA GLN A 293 19.24 -11.49 -12.74
C GLN A 293 17.79 -11.88 -13.06
N ASP A 294 17.42 -13.14 -12.78
CA ASP A 294 16.08 -13.65 -13.03
C ASP A 294 15.07 -13.12 -12.00
N ARG A 295 15.49 -12.94 -10.74
CA ARG A 295 14.67 -12.28 -9.71
C ARG A 295 14.23 -10.90 -10.15
N MET A 296 15.15 -10.10 -10.68
CA MET A 296 14.87 -8.73 -11.11
C MET A 296 14.00 -8.67 -12.37
N SER A 297 14.17 -9.61 -13.30
CA SER A 297 13.56 -9.56 -14.62
C SER A 297 12.29 -10.38 -14.79
N ASN A 298 11.93 -11.23 -13.82
CA ASN A 298 10.77 -12.12 -13.87
C ASN A 298 10.06 -12.13 -12.52
N GLN A 299 9.12 -11.22 -12.34
CA GLN A 299 8.41 -10.97 -11.08
C GLN A 299 6.92 -11.26 -11.21
N LYS A 300 6.26 -11.64 -10.10
CA LYS A 300 4.80 -11.55 -9.99
C LYS A 300 4.42 -10.13 -9.55
N TYR A 301 3.34 -9.59 -10.12
CA TYR A 301 2.85 -8.24 -9.83
C TYR A 301 1.46 -8.31 -9.24
N TYR A 302 1.26 -7.57 -8.14
CA TYR A 302 0.02 -7.50 -7.40
C TYR A 302 -0.44 -6.05 -7.28
N PHE A 303 -1.75 -5.83 -7.30
CA PHE A 303 -2.33 -4.51 -7.07
C PHE A 303 -2.40 -4.24 -5.56
N ILE A 304 -2.16 -2.99 -5.17
CA ILE A 304 -2.18 -2.59 -3.75
C ILE A 304 -3.58 -2.63 -3.14
N ASP A 305 -4.61 -2.74 -3.97
CA ASP A 305 -6.02 -2.79 -3.55
C ASP A 305 -6.85 -3.61 -4.54
N ASN A 306 -7.70 -4.49 -4.02
CA ASN A 306 -8.55 -5.36 -4.84
C ASN A 306 -9.57 -4.58 -5.68
N GLY A 307 -10.02 -3.42 -5.22
CA GLY A 307 -10.94 -2.58 -5.97
C GLY A 307 -10.38 -2.16 -7.32
N PHE A 308 -9.10 -1.79 -7.39
CA PHE A 308 -8.47 -1.49 -8.67
C PHE A 308 -8.35 -2.72 -9.56
N LEU A 309 -7.95 -3.87 -9.02
CA LEU A 309 -7.85 -5.10 -9.80
C LEU A 309 -9.22 -5.50 -10.39
N SER A 310 -10.29 -5.36 -9.61
CA SER A 310 -11.67 -5.67 -10.03
C SER A 310 -12.18 -4.81 -11.20
N LEU A 311 -11.59 -3.62 -11.43
CA LEU A 311 -11.96 -2.77 -12.57
C LEU A 311 -11.60 -3.40 -13.92
N PHE A 312 -10.60 -4.27 -13.97
CA PHE A 312 -10.01 -4.79 -15.20
C PHE A 312 -10.46 -6.21 -15.56
N LEU A 313 -10.96 -6.99 -14.60
CA LEU A 313 -11.25 -8.41 -14.76
C LEU A 313 -12.75 -8.68 -14.87
N PHE A 314 -13.12 -9.67 -15.72
CA PHE A 314 -14.51 -10.13 -15.88
C PHE A 314 -14.87 -11.27 -14.93
N ASP A 315 -13.91 -12.17 -14.66
CA ASP A 315 -14.02 -13.26 -13.68
C ASP A 315 -12.84 -13.15 -12.69
N PRO A 316 -13.00 -12.30 -11.67
CA PRO A 316 -11.87 -11.89 -10.85
C PRO A 316 -11.58 -12.79 -9.65
N GLU A 317 -12.49 -13.69 -9.25
CA GLU A 317 -12.53 -14.33 -7.93
C GLU A 317 -11.17 -14.91 -7.48
N THR A 318 -10.57 -15.79 -8.29
CA THR A 318 -9.30 -16.43 -7.94
C THR A 318 -8.12 -15.45 -7.94
N SER A 319 -8.16 -14.44 -8.81
CA SER A 319 -7.13 -13.40 -8.88
C SER A 319 -7.24 -12.42 -7.72
N LEU A 320 -8.48 -12.05 -7.33
CA LEU A 320 -8.74 -11.21 -6.16
C LEU A 320 -8.31 -11.90 -4.87
N LEU A 321 -8.52 -13.22 -4.76
CA LEU A 321 -8.14 -13.98 -3.57
C LEU A 321 -6.61 -13.97 -3.38
N GLU A 322 -5.86 -14.31 -4.42
CA GLU A 322 -4.40 -14.30 -4.35
C GLU A 322 -3.85 -12.87 -4.14
N ASN A 323 -4.45 -11.87 -4.83
CA ASN A 323 -4.07 -10.46 -4.63
C ASN A 323 -4.33 -9.97 -3.20
N LEU A 324 -5.45 -10.36 -2.59
CA LEU A 324 -5.77 -9.99 -1.21
C LEU A 324 -4.78 -10.59 -0.20
N VAL A 325 -4.42 -11.86 -0.38
CA VAL A 325 -3.38 -12.51 0.43
C VAL A 325 -2.02 -11.81 0.23
N ALA A 326 -1.67 -11.48 -1.02
CA ALA A 326 -0.44 -10.74 -1.32
C ALA A 326 -0.41 -9.37 -0.63
N ILE A 327 -1.51 -8.60 -0.66
CA ILE A 327 -1.62 -7.30 0.01
C ILE A 327 -1.35 -7.45 1.51
N HIS A 328 -2.05 -8.38 2.16
CA HIS A 328 -1.92 -8.59 3.60
C HIS A 328 -0.49 -9.01 4.01
N LEU A 329 0.11 -9.94 3.28
CA LEU A 329 1.49 -10.36 3.53
C LEU A 329 2.49 -9.22 3.25
N HIS A 330 2.29 -8.44 2.19
CA HIS A 330 3.16 -7.31 1.86
C HIS A 330 3.06 -6.18 2.89
N GLU A 331 1.86 -5.88 3.38
CA GLU A 331 1.66 -4.88 4.43
C GLU A 331 2.41 -5.27 5.71
N LYS A 332 2.37 -6.54 6.07
CA LYS A 332 2.91 -7.04 7.34
C LYS A 332 4.40 -7.35 7.30
N TYR A 333 4.91 -7.88 6.19
CA TYR A 333 6.26 -8.44 6.08
C TYR A 333 7.13 -7.73 5.03
N GLY A 334 6.57 -6.79 4.27
CA GLY A 334 7.33 -5.96 3.33
C GLY A 334 8.15 -6.77 2.34
N GLU A 335 9.48 -6.57 2.40
CA GLU A 335 10.45 -7.17 1.47
C GLU A 335 10.75 -8.66 1.75
N ASP A 336 10.31 -9.24 2.90
CA ASP A 336 10.43 -10.69 3.16
C ASP A 336 9.38 -11.53 2.39
N LEU A 337 8.60 -10.91 1.54
CA LEU A 337 7.58 -11.59 0.73
C LEU A 337 8.14 -12.05 -0.62
N PHE A 338 8.23 -13.36 -0.80
CA PHE A 338 8.68 -14.03 -2.02
C PHE A 338 7.64 -15.01 -2.53
N TYR A 339 7.79 -15.47 -3.78
CA TYR A 339 7.20 -16.73 -4.23
C TYR A 339 8.30 -17.78 -4.44
N TYR A 340 7.91 -19.05 -4.45
CA TYR A 340 8.83 -20.14 -4.72
C TYR A 340 8.45 -20.82 -6.04
N HIS A 341 9.40 -20.92 -6.95
CA HIS A 341 9.21 -21.66 -8.19
C HIS A 341 10.50 -22.43 -8.56
N ASN A 342 10.45 -23.76 -8.37
CA ASN A 342 11.50 -24.70 -8.76
C ASN A 342 10.88 -26.08 -8.97
N ASN A 343 10.46 -26.41 -10.21
CA ASN A 343 9.66 -27.57 -10.60
C ASN A 343 8.22 -27.61 -10.03
N VAL A 344 8.01 -27.05 -8.86
CA VAL A 344 6.68 -26.78 -8.25
C VAL A 344 6.60 -25.31 -7.90
N GLU A 345 5.38 -24.83 -7.76
CA GLU A 345 5.14 -23.44 -7.38
C GLU A 345 4.47 -23.36 -6.00
N VAL A 346 4.95 -22.45 -5.14
CA VAL A 346 4.26 -22.02 -3.92
C VAL A 346 4.01 -20.52 -4.05
N ASP A 347 2.78 -20.10 -3.85
CA ASP A 347 2.34 -18.74 -4.16
C ASP A 347 3.07 -17.69 -3.35
N PHE A 348 3.25 -17.91 -2.04
CA PHE A 348 3.99 -17.02 -1.15
C PHE A 348 4.84 -17.78 -0.16
N CYS A 349 6.01 -17.21 0.14
CA CYS A 349 6.85 -17.67 1.23
C CYS A 349 7.52 -16.47 1.93
N LEU A 350 7.65 -16.61 3.23
CA LEU A 350 8.33 -15.68 4.12
C LEU A 350 9.58 -16.39 4.66
N PHE A 351 10.74 -15.97 4.18
CA PHE A 351 11.98 -16.69 4.49
C PHE A 351 12.40 -16.49 5.95
N GLU A 352 12.38 -15.26 6.44
CA GLU A 352 12.75 -14.94 7.83
C GLU A 352 11.76 -15.51 8.84
N HIS A 353 10.49 -15.61 8.47
CA HIS A 353 9.41 -16.12 9.32
C HIS A 353 9.17 -17.63 9.18
N GLN A 354 9.87 -18.29 8.24
CA GLN A 354 9.73 -19.72 7.95
C GLN A 354 8.27 -20.13 7.72
N CYS A 355 7.57 -19.42 6.85
CA CYS A 355 6.18 -19.71 6.47
C CYS A 355 6.04 -19.86 4.95
N ALA A 356 5.11 -20.73 4.52
CA ALA A 356 4.73 -20.88 3.13
C ALA A 356 3.21 -20.96 2.99
N PHE A 357 2.68 -20.29 1.97
CA PHE A 357 1.26 -20.13 1.74
C PHE A 357 0.90 -20.54 0.30
N GLN A 358 -0.12 -21.36 0.17
CA GLN A 358 -0.79 -21.66 -1.08
C GLN A 358 -2.17 -21.03 -1.05
N VAL A 359 -2.62 -20.47 -2.16
CA VAL A 359 -3.89 -19.74 -2.23
C VAL A 359 -4.83 -20.41 -3.22
N LEU A 360 -5.93 -20.92 -2.72
CA LEU A 360 -6.91 -21.70 -3.50
C LEU A 360 -8.31 -21.18 -3.24
N TYR A 361 -9.11 -21.04 -4.29
CA TYR A 361 -10.52 -20.69 -4.08
C TYR A 361 -11.25 -21.83 -3.36
N SER A 362 -10.93 -23.10 -3.70
CA SER A 362 -11.44 -24.29 -3.03
C SER A 362 -10.41 -25.44 -3.11
N ILE A 363 -10.31 -26.24 -2.03
CA ILE A 363 -9.44 -27.42 -1.94
C ILE A 363 -10.22 -28.74 -2.11
N LYS A 364 -11.50 -28.68 -2.50
CA LYS A 364 -12.37 -29.86 -2.64
C LYS A 364 -12.06 -30.73 -3.84
N ASP A 365 -11.53 -30.15 -4.93
CA ASP A 365 -11.10 -30.90 -6.09
C ASP A 365 -9.86 -31.74 -5.75
N ALA A 366 -9.96 -33.06 -5.89
CA ALA A 366 -8.91 -34.00 -5.49
C ALA A 366 -7.59 -33.77 -6.23
N ALA A 367 -7.65 -33.50 -7.54
CA ALA A 367 -6.45 -33.28 -8.34
C ALA A 367 -5.74 -31.98 -7.98
N THR A 368 -6.51 -30.90 -7.75
CA THR A 368 -6.00 -29.63 -7.25
C THR A 368 -5.38 -29.80 -5.86
N ARG A 369 -6.10 -30.49 -4.95
CA ARG A 369 -5.61 -30.78 -3.60
C ARG A 369 -4.27 -31.50 -3.61
N GLU A 370 -4.16 -32.59 -4.36
CA GLU A 370 -2.92 -33.38 -4.45
C GLU A 370 -1.75 -32.55 -5.00
N ARG A 371 -1.98 -31.77 -6.04
CA ARG A 371 -0.96 -30.90 -6.64
C ARG A 371 -0.43 -29.86 -5.65
N GLU A 372 -1.33 -29.15 -4.97
CA GLU A 372 -0.94 -28.03 -4.10
C GLU A 372 -0.30 -28.51 -2.79
N LEU A 373 -0.83 -29.59 -2.21
CA LEU A 373 -0.19 -30.21 -1.04
C LEU A 373 1.18 -30.81 -1.41
N GLY A 374 1.29 -31.38 -2.62
CA GLY A 374 2.58 -31.84 -3.17
C GLY A 374 3.60 -30.72 -3.32
N ALA A 375 3.17 -29.51 -3.71
CA ALA A 375 4.02 -28.34 -3.82
C ALA A 375 4.53 -27.88 -2.44
N LEU A 376 3.66 -27.81 -1.43
CA LEU A 376 4.02 -27.47 -0.06
C LEU A 376 4.98 -28.53 0.55
N ASN A 377 4.76 -29.82 0.27
CA ASN A 377 5.66 -30.90 0.70
C ASN A 377 7.06 -30.75 0.06
N ALA A 378 7.13 -30.44 -1.23
CA ALA A 378 8.40 -30.20 -1.91
C ALA A 378 9.13 -28.97 -1.34
N TYR A 379 8.39 -27.92 -0.98
CA TYR A 379 8.94 -26.75 -0.29
C TYR A 379 9.50 -27.12 1.09
N GLN A 380 8.73 -27.85 1.92
CA GLN A 380 9.11 -28.29 3.25
C GLN A 380 10.40 -29.13 3.25
N LYS A 381 10.58 -30.02 2.25
CA LYS A 381 11.81 -30.80 2.09
C LYS A 381 13.03 -29.92 1.84
N ARG A 382 12.87 -28.78 1.20
CA ARG A 382 13.95 -27.84 0.93
C ARG A 382 14.19 -26.85 2.10
N TYR A 383 13.12 -26.47 2.80
CA TYR A 383 13.14 -25.56 3.94
C TYR A 383 12.47 -26.20 5.15
N PRO A 384 13.16 -27.17 5.82
CA PRO A 384 12.59 -27.90 6.96
C PRO A 384 12.20 -26.98 8.11
N GLY A 385 11.09 -27.30 8.75
CA GLY A 385 10.57 -26.52 9.88
C GLY A 385 9.66 -25.35 9.50
N SER A 386 9.41 -25.10 8.21
CA SER A 386 8.48 -24.08 7.78
C SER A 386 7.04 -24.44 8.17
N LYS A 387 6.27 -23.45 8.62
CA LYS A 387 4.83 -23.56 8.81
C LYS A 387 4.13 -23.46 7.46
N LEU A 388 3.17 -24.34 7.21
CA LEU A 388 2.51 -24.46 5.93
C LEU A 388 1.03 -24.12 6.05
N PHE A 389 0.58 -23.24 5.16
CA PHE A 389 -0.78 -22.73 5.13
C PHE A 389 -1.39 -22.89 3.74
N VAL A 390 -2.68 -23.21 3.71
CA VAL A 390 -3.54 -23.08 2.52
C VAL A 390 -4.62 -22.07 2.84
N ILE A 391 -4.64 -20.97 2.12
CA ILE A 391 -5.65 -19.93 2.29
C ILE A 391 -6.75 -20.17 1.26
N THR A 392 -7.98 -20.36 1.74
CA THR A 392 -9.15 -20.66 0.90
C THR A 392 -10.21 -19.57 1.02
N MET A 393 -11.24 -19.63 0.18
CA MET A 393 -12.38 -18.72 0.33
C MET A 393 -13.17 -18.98 1.61
N ASP A 394 -13.55 -20.26 1.86
CA ASP A 394 -14.48 -20.61 2.95
C ASP A 394 -14.11 -21.90 3.71
N GLU A 395 -13.11 -22.66 3.29
CA GLU A 395 -12.83 -23.99 3.82
C GLU A 395 -11.82 -23.93 4.97
N GLU A 396 -12.05 -24.74 6.00
CA GLU A 396 -11.20 -24.82 7.19
C GLU A 396 -10.97 -26.27 7.56
N GLU A 397 -9.72 -26.70 7.61
CA GLU A 397 -9.31 -28.03 8.09
C GLU A 397 -7.83 -28.03 8.51
N THR A 398 -7.43 -29.02 9.27
CA THR A 398 -6.02 -29.33 9.51
C THR A 398 -5.68 -30.63 8.80
N ILE A 399 -4.68 -30.61 7.94
CA ILE A 399 -4.22 -31.77 7.19
C ILE A 399 -2.93 -32.27 7.81
N GLU A 400 -2.93 -33.51 8.25
CA GLU A 400 -1.75 -34.21 8.77
C GLU A 400 -1.37 -35.33 7.78
N LEU A 401 -0.20 -35.24 7.20
CA LEU A 401 0.35 -36.21 6.25
C LEU A 401 1.79 -36.53 6.65
N ASP A 402 2.04 -37.73 7.19
CA ASP A 402 3.33 -38.14 7.74
C ASP A 402 3.89 -37.10 8.74
N ASP A 403 5.01 -36.45 8.40
CA ASP A 403 5.61 -35.40 9.22
C ASP A 403 5.13 -33.97 8.83
N LEU A 404 4.10 -33.87 7.99
CA LEU A 404 3.61 -32.61 7.43
C LEU A 404 2.32 -32.19 8.15
N LYS A 405 2.32 -30.98 8.70
CA LYS A 405 1.11 -30.33 9.19
C LYS A 405 0.81 -29.11 8.36
N ILE A 406 -0.37 -29.08 7.74
CA ILE A 406 -0.84 -27.97 6.91
C ILE A 406 -2.14 -27.44 7.50
N GLU A 407 -2.20 -26.13 7.72
CA GLU A 407 -3.40 -25.46 8.19
C GLU A 407 -4.14 -24.83 7.00
N VAL A 408 -5.39 -25.27 6.79
CA VAL A 408 -6.30 -24.71 5.78
C VAL A 408 -7.20 -23.70 6.50
N ILE A 409 -7.15 -22.44 6.07
CA ILE A 409 -7.82 -21.33 6.79
C ILE A 409 -8.62 -20.49 5.79
N PRO A 410 -9.89 -20.17 6.07
CA PRO A 410 -10.66 -19.21 5.27
C PRO A 410 -10.00 -17.83 5.30
N VAL A 411 -9.90 -17.17 4.16
CA VAL A 411 -9.19 -15.88 4.02
C VAL A 411 -9.74 -14.81 4.96
N TRP A 412 -11.07 -14.72 5.10
CA TRP A 412 -11.69 -13.73 5.99
C TRP A 412 -11.29 -13.94 7.46
N LYS A 413 -11.15 -15.19 7.91
CA LYS A 413 -10.70 -15.55 9.25
C LYS A 413 -9.21 -15.26 9.41
N TRP A 414 -8.42 -15.66 8.43
CA TRP A 414 -6.98 -15.44 8.42
C TRP A 414 -6.62 -13.95 8.50
N LEU A 415 -7.30 -13.07 7.75
CA LEU A 415 -7.11 -11.61 7.79
C LEU A 415 -7.38 -10.97 9.17
N LEU A 416 -8.14 -11.63 10.04
CA LEU A 416 -8.49 -11.14 11.36
C LEU A 416 -7.64 -11.76 12.50
N THR A 417 -6.95 -12.86 12.22
CA THR A 417 -6.15 -13.61 13.21
C THR A 417 -4.66 -13.56 12.99
N SER A 418 -4.22 -13.17 11.80
CA SER A 418 -2.80 -13.15 11.39
C SER A 418 -2.05 -11.88 11.79
#